data_a41df4097638597bcd403284e26b2334
#
_entry.id   a41df4097638597bcd403284e26b2334
#
_cell.length_a   1.000
_cell.length_b   1.000
_cell.length_c   1.000
_cell.angle_alpha   90.00
_cell.angle_beta   90.00
_cell.angle_gamma   90.00
#
_symmetry.space_group_name_H-M   'P 1'
#
loop_
_entity.id
_entity.type
_entity.pdbx_description
1 polymer ?
#
loop_
_entity_poly.entity_id
_entity_poly.type
_entity_poly.pdbx_seq_one_letter_code
_entity_poly.pdbx_strand_id
1 'polypeptide(L)'
;MLRHWQLKCSEKALRKYRKKQKHFFCQATPGAGKTVLAATVASKLLEEDLVDLVLCFSPSLTVSDGIKKTFSKTLSCTFNGGLGSVGQSLTYQSIQFLSDDFWKALRNYRVFVVFDEIHHCSGSEIENANVWGQQVLTKVQELATYTLAMSGTPWRSDSLPIVMAEYNTPDGQLLVDYQYTLKQAIADNVCRSPKLVLVDNEHLSVTSDEKVESFSSILEMLKQTKTSYRSVIHNQEAMEYLLDLGCKKLADIRHHSPNAGGLVVASSVYHAQTIKKILCEKYSQTVSIVTYRHEEPLDEIERYRRDNTQWIVSVGMISEGTDIPRLQVCCHMSSVKTELYFRQVLGRILRVNDSMFQQAWLFTFAEQNLIKFAERIEQDIPESCMFAKMISQVDLEPYTQRNKLSEKNFLEELEHSYANLIWSNTTANNCNPNGQLSEFDELRLGTFKQRVISAFLA
;
A
#
# COMPACT_ATOMS: atom_id res chain seq x y z
N MET A 1 -2.16 22.85 11.81
CA MET A 1 -1.57 23.78 10.80
C MET A 1 -1.31 22.99 9.53
N LEU A 2 -1.59 23.57 8.34
CA LEU A 2 -1.31 22.93 7.06
C LEU A 2 0.19 22.98 6.77
N ARG A 3 0.70 21.92 6.14
CA ARG A 3 2.07 21.88 5.63
C ARG A 3 2.21 22.75 4.38
N HIS A 4 3.38 23.28 4.14
CA HIS A 4 3.63 24.20 3.02
C HIS A 4 3.24 23.61 1.65
N TRP A 5 3.58 22.34 1.40
CA TRP A 5 3.19 21.67 0.16
C TRP A 5 1.66 21.57 -0.01
N GLN A 6 0.91 21.33 1.09
CA GLN A 6 -0.55 21.25 1.07
C GLN A 6 -1.18 22.59 0.70
N LEU A 7 -0.64 23.69 1.24
CA LEU A 7 -1.07 25.04 0.86
C LEU A 7 -0.86 25.28 -0.62
N LYS A 8 0.36 25.07 -1.14
CA LYS A 8 0.67 25.26 -2.56
C LYS A 8 -0.19 24.39 -3.48
N CYS A 9 -0.39 23.11 -3.12
CA CYS A 9 -1.21 22.19 -3.88
C CYS A 9 -2.68 22.61 -3.88
N SER A 10 -3.24 22.97 -2.72
CA SER A 10 -4.63 23.44 -2.61
C SER A 10 -4.88 24.72 -3.43
N GLU A 11 -3.99 25.69 -3.38
CA GLU A 11 -4.06 26.91 -4.20
C GLU A 11 -4.04 26.60 -5.70
N LYS A 12 -3.17 25.65 -6.12
CA LYS A 12 -3.10 25.23 -7.52
C LYS A 12 -4.40 24.54 -7.98
N ALA A 13 -4.96 23.67 -7.13
CA ALA A 13 -6.23 23.00 -7.41
C ALA A 13 -7.38 24.00 -7.53
N LEU A 14 -7.53 24.90 -6.56
CA LEU A 14 -8.58 25.95 -6.58
C LEU A 14 -8.45 26.85 -7.80
N ARG A 15 -7.23 27.24 -8.17
CA ARG A 15 -6.98 28.04 -9.38
C ARG A 15 -7.44 27.32 -10.64
N LYS A 16 -7.23 25.98 -10.73
CA LYS A 16 -7.68 25.14 -11.83
C LYS A 16 -9.20 25.07 -11.89
N TYR A 17 -9.85 24.84 -10.76
CA TYR A 17 -11.33 24.75 -10.64
C TYR A 17 -12.03 26.08 -10.95
N ARG A 18 -11.51 27.22 -10.48
CA ARG A 18 -12.06 28.56 -10.81
C ARG A 18 -12.00 28.86 -12.33
N LYS A 19 -11.08 28.19 -13.07
CA LYS A 19 -11.02 28.20 -14.53
C LYS A 19 -11.96 27.18 -15.18
N LYS A 20 -12.84 26.54 -14.41
CA LYS A 20 -13.79 25.50 -14.83
C LYS A 20 -13.11 24.24 -15.42
N GLN A 21 -11.84 23.99 -15.08
CA GLN A 21 -11.17 22.72 -15.35
C GLN A 21 -11.59 21.70 -14.30
N LYS A 22 -12.13 20.55 -14.72
CA LYS A 22 -12.82 19.63 -13.82
C LYS A 22 -11.91 18.75 -12.99
N HIS A 23 -10.76 18.34 -13.52
CA HIS A 23 -9.94 17.29 -12.95
C HIS A 23 -8.62 17.84 -12.43
N PHE A 24 -8.20 17.35 -11.24
CA PHE A 24 -6.89 17.64 -10.66
C PHE A 24 -6.27 16.37 -10.16
N PHE A 25 -5.06 16.05 -10.60
CA PHE A 25 -4.31 14.88 -10.19
C PHE A 25 -3.12 15.27 -9.31
N CYS A 26 -3.11 14.79 -8.07
CA CYS A 26 -2.06 15.02 -7.08
C CYS A 26 -1.29 13.72 -6.80
N GLN A 27 -0.01 13.70 -7.16
CA GLN A 27 0.93 12.70 -6.67
C GLN A 27 1.56 13.22 -5.37
N ALA A 28 1.42 12.49 -4.28
CA ALA A 28 2.11 12.81 -3.04
C ALA A 28 2.50 11.53 -2.29
N THR A 29 3.76 11.47 -1.86
CA THR A 29 4.33 10.28 -1.22
C THR A 29 3.46 9.77 -0.06
N PRO A 30 3.46 8.46 0.24
CA PRO A 30 2.78 7.92 1.42
C PRO A 30 3.20 8.66 2.71
N GLY A 31 2.25 8.94 3.61
CA GLY A 31 2.53 9.68 4.85
C GLY A 31 2.56 11.21 4.71
N ALA A 32 2.51 11.77 3.50
CA ALA A 32 2.54 13.21 3.26
C ALA A 32 1.29 13.97 3.78
N GLY A 33 0.17 13.28 4.03
CA GLY A 33 -1.07 13.89 4.53
C GLY A 33 -2.05 14.28 3.42
N LYS A 34 -2.19 13.45 2.39
CA LYS A 34 -3.12 13.62 1.26
C LYS A 34 -4.56 13.90 1.69
N THR A 35 -5.05 13.18 2.70
CA THR A 35 -6.42 13.33 3.20
C THR A 35 -6.70 14.73 3.76
N VAL A 36 -5.70 15.33 4.45
CA VAL A 36 -5.83 16.71 4.97
C VAL A 36 -5.86 17.71 3.82
N LEU A 37 -5.05 17.51 2.77
CA LEU A 37 -5.11 18.32 1.55
C LEU A 37 -6.52 18.27 0.94
N ALA A 38 -7.08 17.07 0.75
CA ALA A 38 -8.40 16.88 0.14
C ALA A 38 -9.50 17.59 0.97
N ALA A 39 -9.47 17.41 2.28
CA ALA A 39 -10.44 18.09 3.17
C ALA A 39 -10.31 19.62 3.13
N THR A 40 -9.09 20.13 2.99
CA THR A 40 -8.83 21.58 2.84
C THR A 40 -9.38 22.11 1.52
N VAL A 41 -9.15 21.38 0.41
CA VAL A 41 -9.70 21.77 -0.90
C VAL A 41 -11.23 21.75 -0.85
N ALA A 42 -11.83 20.71 -0.25
CA ALA A 42 -13.28 20.62 -0.08
C ALA A 42 -13.85 21.79 0.73
N SER A 43 -13.22 22.15 1.87
CA SER A 43 -13.63 23.29 2.67
C SER A 43 -13.66 24.59 1.86
N LYS A 44 -12.59 24.84 1.08
CA LYS A 44 -12.49 26.04 0.25
C LYS A 44 -13.52 26.07 -0.88
N LEU A 45 -13.82 24.94 -1.51
CA LEU A 45 -14.83 24.86 -2.56
C LEU A 45 -16.24 25.10 -2.02
N LEU A 46 -16.55 24.62 -0.80
CA LEU A 46 -17.80 24.87 -0.10
C LEU A 46 -17.90 26.33 0.35
N GLU A 47 -16.83 26.89 0.93
CA GLU A 47 -16.77 28.30 1.37
C GLU A 47 -16.94 29.28 0.20
N GLU A 48 -16.45 28.95 -0.99
CA GLU A 48 -16.58 29.76 -2.22
C GLU A 48 -17.86 29.50 -3.02
N ASP A 49 -18.76 28.67 -2.47
CA ASP A 49 -20.02 28.26 -3.14
C ASP A 49 -19.80 27.69 -4.55
N LEU A 50 -18.73 26.95 -4.74
CA LEU A 50 -18.40 26.27 -6.00
C LEU A 50 -18.95 24.84 -6.06
N VAL A 51 -19.23 24.23 -4.90
CA VAL A 51 -19.83 22.91 -4.75
C VAL A 51 -20.81 22.88 -3.59
N ASP A 52 -21.76 21.95 -3.64
CA ASP A 52 -22.79 21.77 -2.61
C ASP A 52 -22.49 20.53 -1.75
N LEU A 53 -21.93 19.49 -2.36
CA LEU A 53 -21.68 18.20 -1.71
C LEU A 53 -20.27 17.67 -2.04
N VAL A 54 -19.78 16.83 -1.12
CA VAL A 54 -18.47 16.16 -1.26
C VAL A 54 -18.62 14.65 -1.14
N LEU A 55 -18.11 13.90 -2.10
CA LEU A 55 -17.99 12.45 -2.04
C LEU A 55 -16.52 12.05 -2.04
N CYS A 56 -16.15 11.12 -1.15
CA CYS A 56 -14.81 10.54 -1.14
C CYS A 56 -14.87 9.04 -1.40
N PHE A 57 -14.02 8.54 -2.29
CA PHE A 57 -13.86 7.11 -2.58
C PHE A 57 -12.45 6.65 -2.23
N SER A 58 -12.36 5.44 -1.65
CA SER A 58 -11.11 4.88 -1.17
C SER A 58 -11.09 3.35 -1.31
N PRO A 59 -9.90 2.71 -1.26
CA PRO A 59 -9.79 1.27 -1.52
C PRO A 59 -10.33 0.39 -0.37
N SER A 60 -10.42 0.91 0.86
CA SER A 60 -10.82 0.09 2.01
C SER A 60 -11.65 0.86 3.04
N LEU A 61 -12.38 0.12 3.89
CA LEU A 61 -13.16 0.70 4.99
C LEU A 61 -12.29 1.47 5.99
N THR A 62 -11.09 0.98 6.27
CA THR A 62 -10.13 1.66 7.17
C THR A 62 -9.75 3.03 6.65
N VAL A 63 -9.43 3.13 5.34
CA VAL A 63 -9.12 4.41 4.70
C VAL A 63 -10.34 5.31 4.71
N SER A 64 -11.52 4.77 4.38
CA SER A 64 -12.77 5.49 4.35
C SER A 64 -13.12 6.10 5.71
N ASP A 65 -12.93 5.35 6.81
CA ASP A 65 -13.15 5.85 8.17
C ASP A 65 -12.15 6.95 8.55
N GLY A 66 -10.89 6.79 8.18
CA GLY A 66 -9.86 7.82 8.34
C GLY A 66 -10.19 9.13 7.61
N ILE A 67 -10.70 9.02 6.37
CA ILE A 67 -11.18 10.16 5.58
C ILE A 67 -12.37 10.83 6.29
N LYS A 68 -13.37 10.04 6.68
CA LYS A 68 -14.55 10.52 7.41
C LYS A 68 -14.17 11.34 8.65
N LYS A 69 -13.27 10.83 9.49
CA LYS A 69 -12.79 11.54 10.70
C LYS A 69 -12.09 12.84 10.33
N THR A 70 -11.23 12.84 9.32
CA THR A 70 -10.47 14.02 8.88
C THR A 70 -11.39 15.09 8.30
N PHE A 71 -12.32 14.70 7.43
CA PHE A 71 -13.28 15.62 6.83
C PHE A 71 -14.25 16.19 7.88
N SER A 72 -14.79 15.35 8.77
CA SER A 72 -15.65 15.83 9.86
C SER A 72 -14.96 16.89 10.72
N LYS A 73 -13.67 16.67 11.04
CA LYS A 73 -12.88 17.65 11.80
C LYS A 73 -12.64 18.94 11.01
N THR A 74 -12.30 18.84 9.72
CA THR A 74 -11.94 20.00 8.90
C THR A 74 -13.16 20.84 8.53
N LEU A 75 -14.29 20.19 8.22
CA LEU A 75 -15.53 20.85 7.81
C LEU A 75 -16.43 21.22 9.01
N SER A 76 -16.03 20.84 10.23
CA SER A 76 -16.79 21.08 11.47
C SER A 76 -18.24 20.56 11.41
N CYS A 77 -18.48 19.47 10.69
CA CYS A 77 -19.78 18.80 10.55
C CYS A 77 -19.61 17.29 10.48
N THR A 78 -20.71 16.55 10.57
CA THR A 78 -20.68 15.11 10.31
C THR A 78 -20.41 14.83 8.84
N PHE A 79 -19.63 13.80 8.53
CA PHE A 79 -19.30 13.40 7.16
C PHE A 79 -19.70 11.95 6.91
N ASN A 80 -21.02 11.68 7.01
CA ASN A 80 -21.58 10.33 6.99
C ASN A 80 -22.81 10.17 6.07
N GLY A 81 -23.13 11.20 5.27
CA GLY A 81 -24.28 11.21 4.36
C GLY A 81 -25.66 11.38 5.05
N GLY A 82 -25.68 11.57 6.39
CA GLY A 82 -26.92 11.81 7.14
C GLY A 82 -27.37 13.28 7.11
N LEU A 83 -28.41 13.57 7.87
CA LEU A 83 -28.95 14.95 8.00
C LEU A 83 -27.87 15.92 8.52
N GLY A 84 -27.73 17.05 7.84
CA GLY A 84 -26.74 18.09 8.16
C GLY A 84 -25.32 17.75 7.70
N SER A 85 -25.12 16.64 7.00
CA SER A 85 -23.82 16.28 6.40
C SER A 85 -23.67 16.89 5.01
N VAL A 86 -22.52 17.48 4.74
CA VAL A 86 -22.17 18.00 3.41
C VAL A 86 -21.55 16.92 2.49
N GLY A 87 -21.51 15.67 2.94
CA GLY A 87 -20.97 14.58 2.13
C GLY A 87 -20.71 13.31 2.92
N GLN A 88 -20.03 12.37 2.25
CA GLN A 88 -19.68 11.08 2.85
C GLN A 88 -18.43 10.47 2.24
N SER A 89 -17.82 9.56 2.99
CA SER A 89 -16.72 8.71 2.54
C SER A 89 -17.21 7.29 2.32
N LEU A 90 -16.83 6.72 1.18
CA LEU A 90 -17.26 5.42 0.66
C LEU A 90 -16.05 4.64 0.17
N THR A 91 -16.20 3.33 0.00
CA THR A 91 -15.19 2.53 -0.69
C THR A 91 -15.51 2.40 -2.18
N TYR A 92 -14.49 2.14 -3.02
CA TYR A 92 -14.72 1.85 -4.45
C TYR A 92 -15.68 0.68 -4.63
N GLN A 93 -15.57 -0.34 -3.78
CA GLN A 93 -16.45 -1.50 -3.80
C GLN A 93 -17.92 -1.14 -3.54
N SER A 94 -18.20 -0.15 -2.71
CA SER A 94 -19.57 0.24 -2.38
C SER A 94 -20.33 0.91 -3.51
N ILE A 95 -19.64 1.45 -4.54
CA ILE A 95 -20.27 2.16 -5.67
C ILE A 95 -21.31 1.28 -6.37
N GLN A 96 -21.03 -0.01 -6.54
CA GLN A 96 -21.94 -0.96 -7.20
C GLN A 96 -23.24 -1.22 -6.42
N PHE A 97 -23.26 -0.95 -5.11
CA PHE A 97 -24.42 -1.18 -4.25
C PHE A 97 -25.28 0.06 -4.01
N LEU A 98 -24.84 1.23 -4.52
CA LEU A 98 -25.59 2.47 -4.40
C LEU A 98 -26.75 2.45 -5.41
N SER A 99 -27.96 2.79 -4.92
CA SER A 99 -29.19 2.78 -5.72
C SER A 99 -29.16 3.85 -6.83
N ASP A 100 -29.93 3.61 -7.90
CA ASP A 100 -30.09 4.63 -8.95
C ASP A 100 -30.73 5.92 -8.42
N ASP A 101 -31.55 5.84 -7.39
CA ASP A 101 -32.16 7.03 -6.78
C ASP A 101 -31.13 7.87 -6.03
N PHE A 102 -30.11 7.26 -5.42
CA PHE A 102 -28.97 7.97 -4.87
C PHE A 102 -28.26 8.81 -5.96
N TRP A 103 -27.96 8.20 -7.12
CA TRP A 103 -27.29 8.88 -8.21
C TRP A 103 -28.17 9.96 -8.84
N LYS A 104 -29.48 9.72 -9.00
CA LYS A 104 -30.44 10.73 -9.50
C LYS A 104 -30.53 11.93 -8.57
N ALA A 105 -30.58 11.71 -7.27
CA ALA A 105 -30.63 12.79 -6.29
C ALA A 105 -29.39 13.69 -6.37
N LEU A 106 -28.20 13.10 -6.51
CA LEU A 106 -26.95 13.85 -6.59
C LEU A 106 -26.80 14.71 -7.85
N ARG A 107 -27.47 14.37 -8.94
CA ARG A 107 -27.42 15.17 -10.20
C ARG A 107 -27.98 16.59 -10.03
N ASN A 108 -28.74 16.84 -8.99
CA ASN A 108 -29.28 18.17 -8.70
C ASN A 108 -28.30 19.07 -7.91
N TYR A 109 -27.10 18.56 -7.58
CA TYR A 109 -26.09 19.25 -6.80
C TYR A 109 -24.77 19.35 -7.55
N ARG A 110 -23.98 20.37 -7.23
CA ARG A 110 -22.58 20.49 -7.65
C ARG A 110 -21.74 19.64 -6.73
N VAL A 111 -21.22 18.50 -7.24
CA VAL A 111 -20.54 17.51 -6.43
C VAL A 111 -19.03 17.60 -6.64
N PHE A 112 -18.28 17.74 -5.55
CA PHE A 112 -16.84 17.53 -5.52
C PHE A 112 -16.52 16.07 -5.18
N VAL A 113 -15.76 15.39 -6.02
CA VAL A 113 -15.40 14.00 -5.81
C VAL A 113 -13.90 13.85 -5.57
N VAL A 114 -13.55 13.18 -4.47
CA VAL A 114 -12.19 12.86 -4.07
C VAL A 114 -11.95 11.37 -4.26
N PHE A 115 -10.89 11.03 -4.98
CA PHE A 115 -10.42 9.66 -5.16
C PHE A 115 -9.09 9.48 -4.43
N ASP A 116 -9.09 8.71 -3.34
CA ASP A 116 -7.86 8.36 -2.64
C ASP A 116 -7.32 7.02 -3.15
N GLU A 117 -6.01 6.96 -3.39
CA GLU A 117 -5.30 5.84 -4.01
C GLU A 117 -5.97 5.39 -5.33
N ILE A 118 -6.22 6.35 -6.23
CA ILE A 118 -6.95 6.16 -7.51
C ILE A 118 -6.33 5.08 -8.42
N HIS A 119 -5.06 4.74 -8.23
CA HIS A 119 -4.38 3.69 -8.99
C HIS A 119 -5.04 2.30 -8.86
N HIS A 120 -5.93 2.09 -7.89
CA HIS A 120 -6.77 0.89 -7.83
C HIS A 120 -7.82 0.83 -8.94
N CYS A 121 -8.18 1.96 -9.55
CA CYS A 121 -9.15 2.05 -10.64
C CYS A 121 -8.41 2.16 -11.96
N SER A 122 -8.46 1.12 -12.79
CA SER A 122 -7.82 1.09 -14.11
C SER A 122 -8.82 1.18 -15.25
N GLY A 123 -8.33 1.69 -16.37
CA GLY A 123 -9.03 1.79 -17.63
C GLY A 123 -9.16 3.22 -18.14
N SER A 124 -9.12 3.40 -19.46
CA SER A 124 -9.46 4.65 -20.14
C SER A 124 -10.91 4.64 -20.65
N GLU A 125 -11.42 3.45 -20.93
CA GLU A 125 -12.77 3.18 -21.42
C GLU A 125 -13.40 2.03 -20.64
N ILE A 126 -14.74 1.89 -20.74
CA ILE A 126 -15.49 0.87 -19.97
C ILE A 126 -15.02 -0.54 -20.31
N GLU A 127 -14.70 -0.80 -21.58
CA GLU A 127 -14.30 -2.12 -22.09
C GLU A 127 -12.96 -2.61 -21.54
N ASN A 128 -12.04 -1.69 -21.22
CA ASN A 128 -10.70 -2.02 -20.73
C ASN A 128 -10.50 -1.72 -19.24
N ALA A 129 -11.55 -1.25 -18.57
CA ALA A 129 -11.48 -0.90 -17.16
C ALA A 129 -11.71 -2.12 -16.25
N ASN A 130 -11.02 -2.13 -15.10
CA ASN A 130 -11.36 -3.08 -14.04
C ASN A 130 -12.72 -2.71 -13.41
N VAL A 131 -13.28 -3.60 -12.57
CA VAL A 131 -14.62 -3.42 -12.00
C VAL A 131 -14.78 -2.05 -11.32
N TRP A 132 -13.81 -1.58 -10.57
CA TRP A 132 -13.88 -0.27 -9.90
C TRP A 132 -13.74 0.89 -10.89
N GLY A 133 -12.86 0.74 -11.88
CA GLY A 133 -12.71 1.73 -12.96
C GLY A 133 -13.99 1.89 -13.77
N GLN A 134 -14.66 0.79 -14.12
CA GLN A 134 -15.95 0.82 -14.80
C GLN A 134 -17.00 1.60 -14.00
N GLN A 135 -17.09 1.36 -12.68
CA GLN A 135 -18.04 2.08 -11.84
C GLN A 135 -17.72 3.58 -11.75
N VAL A 136 -16.44 3.96 -11.68
CA VAL A 136 -16.04 5.38 -11.68
C VAL A 136 -16.40 6.04 -13.01
N LEU A 137 -16.07 5.41 -14.14
CA LEU A 137 -16.37 5.94 -15.48
C LEU A 137 -17.89 6.10 -15.72
N THR A 138 -18.68 5.09 -15.32
CA THR A 138 -20.11 5.06 -15.63
C THR A 138 -20.99 5.86 -14.68
N LYS A 139 -20.64 5.91 -13.39
CA LYS A 139 -21.51 6.50 -12.36
C LYS A 139 -21.03 7.84 -11.84
N VAL A 140 -19.71 8.04 -11.77
CA VAL A 140 -19.12 9.17 -11.05
C VAL A 140 -18.59 10.27 -11.98
N GLN A 141 -17.99 9.91 -13.11
CA GLN A 141 -17.32 10.86 -13.99
C GLN A 141 -18.25 11.97 -14.52
N GLU A 142 -19.48 11.61 -14.92
CA GLU A 142 -20.46 12.57 -15.41
C GLU A 142 -21.09 13.40 -14.29
N LEU A 143 -21.23 12.80 -13.09
CA LEU A 143 -21.81 13.45 -11.93
C LEU A 143 -20.92 14.56 -11.37
N ALA A 144 -19.61 14.35 -11.35
CA ALA A 144 -18.68 15.24 -10.68
C ALA A 144 -18.57 16.61 -11.35
N THR A 145 -18.80 17.68 -10.58
CA THR A 145 -18.49 19.05 -10.99
C THR A 145 -16.98 19.25 -11.01
N TYR A 146 -16.31 18.83 -9.94
CA TYR A 146 -14.85 18.81 -9.83
C TYR A 146 -14.37 17.50 -9.22
N THR A 147 -13.16 17.07 -9.59
CA THR A 147 -12.53 15.88 -9.03
C THR A 147 -11.11 16.15 -8.56
N LEU A 148 -10.73 15.51 -7.47
CA LEU A 148 -9.36 15.43 -6.97
C LEU A 148 -8.94 13.97 -6.89
N ALA A 149 -8.09 13.54 -7.81
CA ALA A 149 -7.47 12.22 -7.79
C ALA A 149 -6.12 12.28 -7.06
N MET A 150 -5.88 11.35 -6.14
CA MET A 150 -4.66 11.30 -5.34
C MET A 150 -4.06 9.91 -5.35
N SER A 151 -2.73 9.82 -5.44
CA SER A 151 -1.98 8.59 -5.22
C SER A 151 -0.57 8.90 -4.75
N GLY A 152 -0.02 8.02 -3.90
CA GLY A 152 1.40 8.04 -3.55
C GLY A 152 2.25 7.23 -4.54
N THR A 153 1.60 6.33 -5.25
CA THR A 153 2.19 5.40 -6.22
C THR A 153 1.31 5.36 -7.47
N PRO A 154 1.35 6.43 -8.30
CA PRO A 154 0.43 6.59 -9.42
C PRO A 154 0.81 5.72 -10.63
N TRP A 155 0.95 4.43 -10.42
CA TRP A 155 1.18 3.42 -11.45
C TRP A 155 0.58 2.08 -11.03
N ARG A 156 0.53 1.15 -11.98
CA ARG A 156 -0.01 -0.19 -11.78
C ARG A 156 1.00 -1.23 -12.26
N SER A 157 0.95 -2.41 -11.66
CA SER A 157 1.79 -3.55 -12.07
C SER A 157 1.45 -4.10 -13.46
N ASP A 158 0.20 -3.90 -13.91
CA ASP A 158 -0.31 -4.30 -15.22
C ASP A 158 -0.05 -3.26 -16.32
N SER A 159 0.49 -2.10 -15.98
CA SER A 159 0.74 -0.96 -16.88
C SER A 159 -0.54 -0.44 -17.58
N LEU A 160 -1.74 -0.75 -17.06
CA LEU A 160 -2.98 -0.17 -17.55
C LEU A 160 -3.11 1.30 -17.11
N PRO A 161 -3.75 2.15 -17.91
CA PRO A 161 -4.00 3.54 -17.54
C PRO A 161 -4.86 3.62 -16.28
N ILE A 162 -4.63 4.62 -15.47
CA ILE A 162 -5.43 4.92 -14.28
C ILE A 162 -6.60 5.79 -14.69
N VAL A 163 -7.79 5.48 -14.20
CA VAL A 163 -9.00 6.28 -14.43
C VAL A 163 -8.78 7.72 -13.95
N MET A 164 -9.27 8.71 -14.69
CA MET A 164 -9.11 10.14 -14.38
C MET A 164 -7.67 10.66 -14.43
N ALA A 165 -6.72 9.87 -14.91
CA ALA A 165 -5.35 10.31 -15.17
C ALA A 165 -5.18 10.74 -16.63
N GLU A 166 -4.38 11.76 -16.85
CA GLU A 166 -4.00 12.22 -18.18
C GLU A 166 -2.61 11.71 -18.54
N TYR A 167 -2.41 11.35 -19.81
CA TYR A 167 -1.13 10.87 -20.33
C TYR A 167 -0.73 11.67 -21.55
N ASN A 168 0.57 11.95 -21.70
CA ASN A 168 1.05 12.62 -22.90
C ASN A 168 1.00 11.68 -24.13
N THR A 169 0.91 12.27 -25.30
CA THR A 169 0.94 11.56 -26.58
C THR A 169 2.21 11.99 -27.32
N PRO A 170 2.99 11.08 -27.95
CA PRO A 170 2.74 9.65 -28.14
C PRO A 170 3.27 8.76 -27.00
N ASP A 171 4.01 9.29 -26.02
CA ASP A 171 4.83 8.50 -25.11
C ASP A 171 3.99 7.77 -24.04
N GLY A 172 2.74 8.19 -23.77
CA GLY A 172 1.92 7.60 -22.71
C GLY A 172 2.41 7.90 -21.30
N GLN A 173 3.19 8.97 -21.12
CA GLN A 173 3.69 9.37 -19.82
C GLN A 173 2.59 10.01 -18.97
N LEU A 174 2.47 9.61 -17.73
CA LEU A 174 1.52 10.18 -16.77
C LEU A 174 1.77 11.66 -16.54
N LEU A 175 0.73 12.48 -16.71
CA LEU A 175 0.72 13.89 -16.39
C LEU A 175 0.08 14.13 -15.03
N VAL A 176 0.78 14.80 -14.14
CA VAL A 176 0.26 15.16 -12.83
C VAL A 176 0.19 16.68 -12.68
N ASP A 177 -0.87 17.18 -12.08
CA ASP A 177 -1.02 18.60 -11.82
C ASP A 177 -0.09 19.08 -10.69
N TYR A 178 0.14 18.24 -9.70
CA TYR A 178 1.03 18.54 -8.59
C TYR A 178 1.76 17.29 -8.13
N GLN A 179 3.07 17.42 -7.91
CA GLN A 179 3.90 16.35 -7.41
C GLN A 179 4.59 16.79 -6.10
N TYR A 180 4.48 15.92 -5.08
CA TYR A 180 5.22 16.05 -3.82
C TYR A 180 5.98 14.74 -3.56
N THR A 181 7.27 14.79 -3.85
CA THR A 181 8.16 13.63 -3.89
C THR A 181 8.56 13.18 -2.48
N LEU A 182 9.04 11.93 -2.35
CA LEU A 182 9.61 11.45 -1.10
C LEU A 182 10.85 12.27 -0.70
N LYS A 183 11.68 12.66 -1.67
CA LYS A 183 12.84 13.53 -1.44
C LYS A 183 12.44 14.87 -0.81
N GLN A 184 11.41 15.52 -1.35
CA GLN A 184 10.89 16.77 -0.80
C GLN A 184 10.29 16.56 0.60
N ALA A 185 9.56 15.45 0.81
CA ALA A 185 8.94 15.13 2.10
C ALA A 185 9.99 14.88 3.20
N ILE A 186 11.13 14.30 2.87
CA ILE A 186 12.25 14.13 3.79
C ILE A 186 12.91 15.48 4.09
N ALA A 187 13.18 16.29 3.06
CA ALA A 187 13.76 17.63 3.23
C ALA A 187 12.87 18.55 4.10
N ASP A 188 11.54 18.42 3.96
CA ASP A 188 10.55 19.17 4.74
C ASP A 188 10.28 18.56 6.13
N ASN A 189 10.97 17.49 6.52
CA ASN A 189 10.72 16.72 7.75
C ASN A 189 9.27 16.19 7.88
N VAL A 190 8.63 15.88 6.77
CA VAL A 190 7.30 15.28 6.68
C VAL A 190 7.37 13.77 6.68
N CYS A 191 8.44 13.20 6.14
CA CYS A 191 8.75 11.78 6.15
C CYS A 191 10.15 11.52 6.73
N ARG A 192 10.31 10.32 7.33
CA ARG A 192 11.62 9.82 7.78
C ARG A 192 12.49 9.44 6.58
N SER A 193 13.81 9.55 6.74
CA SER A 193 14.77 9.00 5.79
C SER A 193 14.84 7.48 5.90
N PRO A 194 14.61 6.72 4.82
CA PRO A 194 14.66 5.27 4.83
C PRO A 194 16.09 4.73 4.76
N LYS A 195 16.34 3.67 5.53
CA LYS A 195 17.53 2.82 5.39
C LYS A 195 17.07 1.41 5.08
N LEU A 196 17.52 0.87 3.96
CA LEU A 196 17.15 -0.43 3.45
C LEU A 196 18.31 -1.40 3.67
N VAL A 197 18.06 -2.51 4.33
CA VAL A 197 19.06 -3.55 4.62
C VAL A 197 18.67 -4.80 3.85
N LEU A 198 19.47 -5.11 2.85
CA LEU A 198 19.36 -6.34 2.08
C LEU A 198 20.20 -7.42 2.76
N VAL A 199 19.56 -8.49 3.17
CA VAL A 199 20.19 -9.65 3.81
C VAL A 199 20.40 -10.73 2.76
N ASP A 200 21.63 -11.14 2.56
CA ASP A 200 22.02 -12.23 1.69
C ASP A 200 22.72 -13.33 2.51
N ASN A 201 23.03 -14.43 1.89
CA ASN A 201 23.71 -15.55 2.54
C ASN A 201 24.83 -16.08 1.65
N GLU A 202 25.98 -16.40 2.22
CA GLU A 202 27.09 -17.06 1.57
C GLU A 202 27.10 -18.55 1.93
N HIS A 203 27.48 -19.38 0.97
CA HIS A 203 27.55 -20.84 1.16
C HIS A 203 26.19 -21.50 1.44
N LEU A 204 25.15 -21.07 0.73
CA LEU A 204 23.87 -21.78 0.71
C LEU A 204 24.04 -23.16 0.06
N SER A 205 23.34 -24.15 0.58
CA SER A 205 23.23 -25.44 -0.10
C SER A 205 21.76 -25.87 -0.20
N VAL A 206 21.43 -26.44 -1.34
CA VAL A 206 20.13 -27.07 -1.59
C VAL A 206 20.36 -28.53 -1.89
N THR A 207 19.70 -29.41 -1.16
CA THR A 207 19.70 -30.84 -1.41
C THR A 207 18.44 -31.20 -2.17
N SER A 208 18.60 -31.66 -3.42
CA SER A 208 17.52 -32.12 -4.28
C SER A 208 17.91 -33.45 -4.87
N ASP A 209 17.05 -34.47 -4.82
CA ASP A 209 17.29 -35.80 -5.37
C ASP A 209 18.70 -36.38 -5.06
N GLU A 210 19.11 -36.32 -3.78
CA GLU A 210 20.42 -36.75 -3.27
C GLU A 210 21.65 -35.97 -3.78
N LYS A 211 21.43 -34.91 -4.56
CA LYS A 211 22.50 -33.99 -4.99
C LYS A 211 22.49 -32.75 -4.11
N VAL A 212 23.67 -32.38 -3.66
CA VAL A 212 23.89 -31.12 -2.89
C VAL A 212 24.54 -30.11 -3.83
N GLU A 213 23.84 -29.02 -4.08
CA GLU A 213 24.35 -27.88 -4.84
C GLU A 213 24.61 -26.71 -3.89
N SER A 214 25.75 -26.03 -4.10
CA SER A 214 26.15 -24.90 -3.23
C SER A 214 26.16 -23.60 -4.04
N PHE A 215 25.72 -22.50 -3.40
CA PHE A 215 25.55 -21.19 -4.02
C PHE A 215 26.19 -20.10 -3.16
N SER A 216 26.63 -19.02 -3.79
CA SER A 216 27.29 -17.88 -3.16
C SER A 216 26.31 -16.77 -2.74
N SER A 217 25.03 -16.87 -3.13
CA SER A 217 24.00 -15.90 -2.81
C SER A 217 22.59 -16.47 -2.95
N ILE A 218 21.62 -15.85 -2.24
CA ILE A 218 20.19 -16.16 -2.40
C ILE A 218 19.77 -15.95 -3.85
N LEU A 219 20.24 -14.87 -4.49
CA LEU A 219 19.93 -14.57 -5.88
C LEU A 219 20.38 -15.67 -6.84
N GLU A 220 21.59 -16.20 -6.66
CA GLU A 220 22.14 -17.26 -7.47
C GLU A 220 21.33 -18.54 -7.30
N MET A 221 21.06 -18.96 -6.07
CA MET A 221 20.24 -20.11 -5.74
C MET A 221 18.86 -20.03 -6.41
N LEU A 222 18.15 -18.90 -6.25
CA LEU A 222 16.81 -18.71 -6.82
C LEU A 222 16.79 -18.72 -8.36
N LYS A 223 17.91 -18.42 -9.04
CA LYS A 223 18.02 -18.48 -10.50
C LYS A 223 18.36 -19.87 -11.03
N GLN A 224 19.14 -20.63 -10.30
CA GLN A 224 19.69 -21.90 -10.75
C GLN A 224 18.91 -23.11 -10.26
N THR A 225 18.07 -22.94 -9.22
CA THR A 225 17.26 -24.04 -8.67
C THR A 225 15.77 -23.80 -8.84
N LYS A 226 14.97 -24.80 -8.52
CA LYS A 226 13.49 -24.68 -8.41
C LYS A 226 13.06 -24.15 -7.05
N THR A 227 13.99 -23.88 -6.13
CA THR A 227 13.71 -23.36 -4.80
C THR A 227 13.04 -21.99 -4.89
N SER A 228 11.93 -21.83 -4.21
CA SER A 228 11.17 -20.58 -4.22
C SER A 228 11.67 -19.57 -3.18
N TYR A 229 11.46 -18.28 -3.42
CA TYR A 229 11.70 -17.25 -2.41
C TYR A 229 10.91 -17.52 -1.10
N ARG A 230 9.76 -18.18 -1.22
CA ARG A 230 8.97 -18.60 -0.06
C ARG A 230 9.77 -19.57 0.84
N SER A 231 10.57 -20.44 0.30
CA SER A 231 11.44 -21.34 1.08
C SER A 231 12.46 -20.57 1.92
N VAL A 232 12.99 -19.46 1.39
CA VAL A 232 13.93 -18.60 2.13
C VAL A 232 13.22 -17.89 3.31
N ILE A 233 12.08 -17.26 3.07
CA ILE A 233 11.37 -16.52 4.13
C ILE A 233 10.72 -17.42 5.18
N HIS A 234 10.54 -18.72 4.90
CA HIS A 234 10.04 -19.73 5.83
C HIS A 234 11.15 -20.55 6.48
N ASN A 235 12.41 -20.39 6.06
CA ASN A 235 13.53 -21.04 6.71
C ASN A 235 13.73 -20.46 8.13
N GLN A 236 13.86 -21.32 9.13
CA GLN A 236 13.92 -20.89 10.52
C GLN A 236 15.14 -20.01 10.80
N GLU A 237 16.33 -20.40 10.33
CA GLU A 237 17.57 -19.63 10.55
C GLU A 237 17.50 -18.26 9.85
N ALA A 238 16.92 -18.19 8.64
CA ALA A 238 16.71 -16.94 7.94
C ALA A 238 15.75 -16.01 8.70
N MET A 239 14.61 -16.54 9.15
CA MET A 239 13.65 -15.77 9.97
C MET A 239 14.31 -15.24 11.24
N GLU A 240 14.99 -16.11 11.98
CA GLU A 240 15.65 -15.75 13.21
C GLU A 240 16.70 -14.66 13.00
N TYR A 241 17.51 -14.78 11.94
CA TYR A 241 18.55 -13.78 11.64
C TYR A 241 17.93 -12.42 11.28
N LEU A 242 16.92 -12.38 10.41
CA LEU A 242 16.28 -11.12 10.03
C LEU A 242 15.57 -10.46 11.23
N LEU A 243 14.92 -11.26 12.08
CA LEU A 243 14.26 -10.78 13.28
C LEU A 243 15.25 -10.28 14.34
N ASP A 244 16.41 -10.93 14.47
CA ASP A 244 17.49 -10.48 15.37
C ASP A 244 17.97 -9.08 14.99
N LEU A 245 18.23 -8.86 13.70
CA LEU A 245 18.60 -7.53 13.18
C LEU A 245 17.53 -6.48 13.48
N GLY A 246 16.26 -6.83 13.23
CA GLY A 246 15.14 -5.95 13.51
C GLY A 246 15.00 -5.63 15.00
N CYS A 247 15.11 -6.65 15.88
CA CYS A 247 15.02 -6.49 17.34
C CYS A 247 16.15 -5.63 17.89
N LYS A 248 17.39 -5.85 17.45
CA LYS A 248 18.54 -5.03 17.83
C LYS A 248 18.33 -3.57 17.41
N LYS A 249 17.89 -3.36 16.19
CA LYS A 249 17.64 -2.00 15.69
C LYS A 249 16.47 -1.31 16.40
N LEU A 250 15.39 -2.05 16.67
CA LEU A 250 14.27 -1.50 17.44
C LEU A 250 14.70 -1.16 18.89
N ALA A 251 15.51 -1.99 19.52
CA ALA A 251 16.05 -1.72 20.85
C ALA A 251 16.89 -0.43 20.85
N ASP A 252 17.81 -0.26 19.90
CA ASP A 252 18.60 0.98 19.74
C ASP A 252 17.69 2.21 19.65
N ILE A 253 16.65 2.15 18.80
CA ILE A 253 15.71 3.26 18.62
C ILE A 253 14.94 3.53 19.90
N ARG A 254 14.51 2.49 20.62
CA ARG A 254 13.72 2.61 21.87
C ARG A 254 14.50 3.23 23.01
N HIS A 255 15.82 3.23 22.99
CA HIS A 255 16.63 4.01 23.97
C HIS A 255 16.32 5.52 23.90
N HIS A 256 15.98 6.02 22.71
CA HIS A 256 15.69 7.45 22.46
C HIS A 256 14.21 7.73 22.20
N SER A 257 13.47 6.71 21.80
CA SER A 257 12.04 6.76 21.47
C SER A 257 11.32 5.55 22.06
N PRO A 258 11.02 5.55 23.37
CA PRO A 258 10.53 4.36 24.11
C PRO A 258 9.29 3.70 23.48
N ASN A 259 8.46 4.49 22.79
CA ASN A 259 7.26 4.01 22.11
C ASN A 259 7.49 3.55 20.66
N ALA A 260 8.73 3.58 20.14
CA ALA A 260 9.00 3.09 18.80
C ALA A 260 8.50 1.66 18.62
N GLY A 261 7.91 1.37 17.46
CA GLY A 261 7.34 0.08 17.12
C GLY A 261 7.99 -0.54 15.88
N GLY A 262 7.91 -1.86 15.81
CA GLY A 262 8.33 -2.66 14.67
C GLY A 262 7.14 -3.30 13.96
N LEU A 263 7.24 -3.42 12.64
CA LEU A 263 6.31 -4.13 11.76
C LEU A 263 6.99 -5.37 11.20
N VAL A 264 6.34 -6.52 11.26
CA VAL A 264 6.73 -7.66 10.43
C VAL A 264 5.63 -7.93 9.42
N VAL A 265 5.99 -7.95 8.14
CA VAL A 265 5.08 -8.32 7.06
C VAL A 265 5.28 -9.79 6.73
N ALA A 266 4.33 -10.61 7.12
CA ALA A 266 4.37 -12.07 6.93
C ALA A 266 3.66 -12.49 5.63
N SER A 267 4.04 -13.66 5.09
CA SER A 267 3.48 -14.20 3.86
C SER A 267 2.14 -14.92 4.04
N SER A 268 1.83 -15.39 5.25
CA SER A 268 0.61 -16.13 5.58
C SER A 268 0.30 -16.05 7.07
N VAL A 269 -0.92 -16.45 7.45
CA VAL A 269 -1.34 -16.49 8.87
C VAL A 269 -0.47 -17.46 9.68
N TYR A 270 -0.17 -18.63 9.13
CA TYR A 270 0.73 -19.61 9.77
C TYR A 270 2.14 -19.02 9.96
N HIS A 271 2.67 -18.37 8.94
CA HIS A 271 3.96 -17.67 9.02
C HIS A 271 3.97 -16.58 10.09
N ALA A 272 2.90 -15.80 10.19
CA ALA A 272 2.76 -14.78 11.23
C ALA A 272 2.77 -15.37 12.65
N GLN A 273 2.14 -16.53 12.85
CA GLN A 273 2.16 -17.22 14.14
C GLN A 273 3.55 -17.74 14.49
N THR A 274 4.28 -18.32 13.52
CA THR A 274 5.67 -18.76 13.69
C THR A 274 6.57 -17.59 14.07
N ILE A 275 6.46 -16.47 13.37
CA ILE A 275 7.21 -15.24 13.66
C ILE A 275 6.91 -14.72 15.08
N LYS A 276 5.62 -14.69 15.47
CA LYS A 276 5.25 -14.30 16.84
C LYS A 276 5.91 -15.18 17.86
N LYS A 277 5.89 -16.51 17.66
CA LYS A 277 6.52 -17.46 18.55
C LYS A 277 8.03 -17.17 18.72
N ILE A 278 8.75 -16.98 17.60
CA ILE A 278 10.18 -16.63 17.62
C ILE A 278 10.42 -15.32 18.38
N LEU A 279 9.64 -14.26 18.09
CA LEU A 279 9.79 -12.96 18.74
C LEU A 279 9.54 -13.05 20.26
N CYS A 280 8.51 -13.78 20.70
CA CYS A 280 8.18 -13.92 22.13
C CYS A 280 9.16 -14.82 22.85
N GLU A 281 9.42 -16.02 22.33
CA GLU A 281 10.18 -17.06 23.05
C GLU A 281 11.70 -16.83 22.99
N LYS A 282 12.22 -16.44 21.81
CA LYS A 282 13.66 -16.27 21.62
C LYS A 282 14.16 -14.86 21.94
N TYR A 283 13.38 -13.84 21.59
CA TYR A 283 13.78 -12.43 21.73
C TYR A 283 13.06 -11.68 22.85
N SER A 284 12.16 -12.37 23.60
CA SER A 284 11.39 -11.78 24.70
C SER A 284 10.66 -10.48 24.33
N GLN A 285 10.15 -10.41 23.09
CA GLN A 285 9.44 -9.24 22.58
C GLN A 285 7.93 -9.34 22.85
N THR A 286 7.29 -8.20 23.05
CA THR A 286 5.81 -8.10 23.06
C THR A 286 5.29 -7.97 21.64
N VAL A 287 4.27 -8.78 21.27
CA VAL A 287 3.84 -8.93 19.87
C VAL A 287 2.32 -8.98 19.74
N SER A 288 1.77 -8.10 18.89
CA SER A 288 0.41 -8.19 18.36
C SER A 288 0.42 -8.84 16.97
N ILE A 289 -0.64 -9.59 16.64
CA ILE A 289 -0.87 -10.10 15.27
C ILE A 289 -2.13 -9.48 14.71
N VAL A 290 -2.06 -9.04 13.45
CA VAL A 290 -3.23 -8.58 12.69
C VAL A 290 -3.27 -9.27 11.33
N THR A 291 -4.33 -10.04 11.12
CA THR A 291 -4.58 -10.76 9.86
C THR A 291 -6.02 -10.56 9.42
N TYR A 292 -6.29 -10.85 8.16
CA TYR A 292 -7.65 -10.82 7.61
C TYR A 292 -8.63 -11.84 8.26
N ARG A 293 -8.12 -12.77 9.09
CA ARG A 293 -8.94 -13.74 9.85
C ARG A 293 -9.32 -13.27 11.26
N HIS A 294 -8.85 -12.10 11.68
CA HIS A 294 -9.28 -11.52 12.95
C HIS A 294 -10.72 -11.01 12.84
N GLU A 295 -11.50 -11.21 13.88
CA GLU A 295 -12.90 -10.70 13.95
C GLU A 295 -12.91 -9.17 13.94
N GLU A 296 -11.99 -8.52 14.68
CA GLU A 296 -11.90 -7.06 14.81
C GLU A 296 -10.45 -6.56 14.55
N PRO A 297 -9.96 -6.65 13.30
CA PRO A 297 -8.58 -6.30 13.01
C PRO A 297 -8.29 -4.81 13.21
N LEU A 298 -9.28 -3.94 13.08
CA LEU A 298 -9.13 -2.50 13.26
C LEU A 298 -8.93 -2.11 14.71
N ASP A 299 -9.61 -2.77 15.64
CA ASP A 299 -9.47 -2.52 17.08
C ASP A 299 -8.10 -2.96 17.58
N GLU A 300 -7.57 -4.07 17.05
CA GLU A 300 -6.21 -4.52 17.35
C GLU A 300 -5.15 -3.51 16.85
N ILE A 301 -5.34 -2.97 15.63
CA ILE A 301 -4.48 -1.92 15.06
C ILE A 301 -4.55 -0.67 15.93
N GLU A 302 -5.75 -0.25 16.34
CA GLU A 302 -5.93 0.95 17.17
C GLU A 302 -5.38 0.75 18.58
N ARG A 303 -5.48 -0.45 19.15
CA ARG A 303 -4.84 -0.82 20.41
C ARG A 303 -3.31 -0.73 20.29
N TYR A 304 -2.73 -1.38 19.27
CA TYR A 304 -1.29 -1.32 19.03
C TYR A 304 -0.80 0.10 18.80
N ARG A 305 -1.60 0.95 18.15
CA ARG A 305 -1.26 2.35 17.92
C ARG A 305 -1.05 3.14 19.21
N ARG A 306 -1.81 2.79 20.27
CA ARG A 306 -1.84 3.54 21.54
C ARG A 306 -0.99 2.92 22.63
N ASP A 307 -0.75 1.62 22.58
CA ASP A 307 0.00 0.90 23.59
C ASP A 307 1.51 0.93 23.34
N ASN A 308 2.27 0.21 24.19
CA ASN A 308 3.73 0.13 24.11
C ASN A 308 4.24 -1.22 23.57
N THR A 309 3.38 -2.04 22.97
CA THR A 309 3.73 -3.31 22.33
C THR A 309 4.81 -3.08 21.28
N GLN A 310 5.88 -3.89 21.32
CA GLN A 310 7.07 -3.66 20.50
C GLN A 310 6.83 -3.97 19.03
N TRP A 311 6.17 -5.08 18.73
CA TRP A 311 5.99 -5.56 17.35
C TRP A 311 4.54 -5.76 16.99
N ILE A 312 4.22 -5.45 15.74
CA ILE A 312 2.98 -5.88 15.09
C ILE A 312 3.34 -6.75 13.89
N VAL A 313 2.80 -7.98 13.87
CA VAL A 313 2.97 -8.92 12.75
C VAL A 313 1.69 -8.89 11.92
N SER A 314 1.82 -8.62 10.64
CA SER A 314 0.66 -8.43 9.75
C SER A 314 0.74 -9.30 8.50
N VAL A 315 -0.45 -9.76 8.05
CA VAL A 315 -0.64 -10.39 6.75
C VAL A 315 -1.64 -9.56 5.95
N GLY A 316 -1.15 -8.78 4.98
CA GLY A 316 -1.98 -7.98 4.07
C GLY A 316 -2.68 -6.74 4.66
N MET A 317 -2.86 -6.67 5.99
CA MET A 317 -3.71 -5.65 6.63
C MET A 317 -3.05 -4.28 6.86
N ILE A 318 -1.72 -4.21 6.88
CA ILE A 318 -0.96 -2.98 7.17
C ILE A 318 -0.28 -2.42 5.90
N SER A 319 -0.57 -2.95 4.72
CA SER A 319 -0.04 -2.41 3.47
C SER A 319 -0.70 -1.09 3.06
N GLU A 320 -1.99 -0.92 3.34
CA GLU A 320 -2.74 0.29 3.02
C GLU A 320 -3.65 0.74 4.17
N GLY A 321 -3.96 2.04 4.20
CA GLY A 321 -5.01 2.61 5.05
C GLY A 321 -4.71 2.76 6.54
N THR A 322 -3.65 2.15 7.07
CA THR A 322 -3.33 2.25 8.49
C THR A 322 -2.38 3.40 8.79
N ASP A 323 -2.65 4.16 9.84
CA ASP A 323 -1.80 5.25 10.34
C ASP A 323 -1.22 4.92 11.71
N ILE A 324 0.00 4.40 11.74
CA ILE A 324 0.72 4.03 12.96
C ILE A 324 2.08 4.76 13.00
N PRO A 325 2.13 6.04 13.43
CA PRO A 325 3.34 6.86 13.35
C PRO A 325 4.54 6.35 14.16
N ARG A 326 4.29 5.49 15.16
CA ARG A 326 5.34 4.89 15.99
C ARG A 326 6.16 3.81 15.29
N LEU A 327 5.73 3.30 14.13
CA LEU A 327 6.49 2.31 13.35
C LEU A 327 7.76 2.92 12.78
N GLN A 328 8.92 2.33 13.08
CA GLN A 328 10.23 2.78 12.62
C GLN A 328 11.11 1.65 12.06
N VAL A 329 10.80 0.41 12.40
CA VAL A 329 11.50 -0.78 11.91
C VAL A 329 10.51 -1.67 11.17
N CYS A 330 10.91 -2.23 10.03
CA CYS A 330 10.13 -3.20 9.29
C CYS A 330 11.00 -4.40 8.90
N CYS A 331 10.52 -5.61 9.22
CA CYS A 331 11.05 -6.86 8.68
C CYS A 331 10.08 -7.34 7.58
N HIS A 332 10.52 -7.22 6.32
CA HIS A 332 9.69 -7.57 5.15
C HIS A 332 9.94 -9.03 4.77
N MET A 333 9.02 -9.91 5.11
CA MET A 333 9.01 -11.35 4.81
C MET A 333 7.74 -11.76 4.05
N SER A 334 7.28 -10.91 3.12
CA SER A 334 6.15 -11.19 2.24
C SER A 334 6.60 -11.93 0.98
N SER A 335 5.75 -12.81 0.47
CA SER A 335 5.92 -13.41 -0.86
C SER A 335 5.55 -12.46 -2.00
N VAL A 336 4.85 -11.36 -1.71
CA VAL A 336 4.48 -10.34 -2.71
C VAL A 336 5.69 -9.51 -3.08
N LYS A 337 6.09 -9.56 -4.37
CA LYS A 337 7.30 -8.95 -4.91
C LYS A 337 6.98 -7.94 -6.01
N THR A 338 6.00 -7.05 -5.76
CA THR A 338 5.70 -5.91 -6.63
C THR A 338 6.29 -4.64 -6.04
N GLU A 339 6.74 -3.71 -6.88
CA GLU A 339 7.30 -2.45 -6.42
C GLU A 339 6.26 -1.59 -5.70
N LEU A 340 5.01 -1.64 -6.18
CA LEU A 340 3.89 -0.99 -5.54
C LEU A 340 3.76 -1.42 -4.07
N TYR A 341 3.66 -2.74 -3.82
CA TYR A 341 3.51 -3.28 -2.47
C TYR A 341 4.72 -2.96 -1.59
N PHE A 342 5.94 -3.10 -2.12
CA PHE A 342 7.17 -2.75 -1.41
C PHE A 342 7.17 -1.28 -0.93
N ARG A 343 6.80 -0.35 -1.82
CA ARG A 343 6.70 1.09 -1.48
C ARG A 343 5.57 1.41 -0.51
N GLN A 344 4.45 0.70 -0.61
CA GLN A 344 3.34 0.83 0.34
C GLN A 344 3.76 0.39 1.75
N VAL A 345 4.43 -0.76 1.88
CA VAL A 345 4.98 -1.24 3.16
C VAL A 345 6.03 -0.27 3.71
N LEU A 346 6.97 0.17 2.88
CA LEU A 346 7.97 1.16 3.27
C LEU A 346 7.29 2.44 3.79
N GLY A 347 6.27 2.92 3.11
CA GLY A 347 5.50 4.11 3.49
C GLY A 347 4.89 4.03 4.90
N ARG A 348 4.76 2.84 5.50
CA ARG A 348 4.24 2.67 6.87
C ARG A 348 5.25 3.12 7.93
N ILE A 349 6.54 2.95 7.67
CA ILE A 349 7.60 3.31 8.61
C ILE A 349 8.18 4.71 8.36
N LEU A 350 7.81 5.37 7.25
CA LEU A 350 8.30 6.71 6.91
C LEU A 350 7.58 7.84 7.65
N ARG A 351 6.50 7.58 8.36
CA ARG A 351 5.71 8.61 9.05
C ARG A 351 6.47 9.17 10.23
N VAL A 352 6.60 10.49 10.29
CA VAL A 352 7.23 11.18 11.43
C VAL A 352 6.31 11.20 12.65
N ASN A 353 6.91 11.26 13.82
CA ASN A 353 6.29 11.53 15.11
C ASN A 353 7.14 12.57 15.86
N ASP A 354 6.78 12.86 17.10
CA ASP A 354 7.49 13.87 17.94
C ASP A 354 8.86 13.39 18.45
N SER A 355 9.35 12.24 17.99
CA SER A 355 10.65 11.70 18.36
C SER A 355 11.79 12.49 17.70
N MET A 356 12.90 12.65 18.40
CA MET A 356 14.12 13.26 17.85
C MET A 356 14.78 12.41 16.75
N PHE A 357 14.58 11.07 16.79
CA PHE A 357 15.16 10.14 15.83
C PHE A 357 14.18 9.83 14.71
N GLN A 358 14.39 10.46 13.55
CA GLN A 358 13.54 10.34 12.38
C GLN A 358 14.16 9.43 11.31
N GLN A 359 14.61 8.23 11.70
CA GLN A 359 15.08 7.19 10.78
C GLN A 359 14.09 6.04 10.71
N ALA A 360 13.97 5.46 9.53
CA ALA A 360 13.17 4.27 9.26
C ALA A 360 14.07 3.16 8.69
N TRP A 361 13.94 1.96 9.20
CA TRP A 361 14.76 0.81 8.81
C TRP A 361 13.89 -0.30 8.26
N LEU A 362 14.18 -0.74 7.03
CA LEU A 362 13.53 -1.88 6.42
C LEU A 362 14.56 -2.97 6.16
N PHE A 363 14.30 -4.16 6.70
CA PHE A 363 15.10 -5.36 6.51
C PHE A 363 14.36 -6.33 5.59
N THR A 364 15.03 -6.86 4.56
CA THR A 364 14.49 -7.86 3.65
C THR A 364 15.60 -8.72 3.07
N PHE A 365 15.26 -9.88 2.50
CA PHE A 365 16.26 -10.73 1.84
C PHE A 365 16.58 -10.22 0.44
N ALA A 366 17.82 -10.50 -0.02
CA ALA A 366 18.36 -10.07 -1.29
C ALA A 366 17.79 -10.88 -2.48
N GLU A 367 16.49 -10.72 -2.74
CA GLU A 367 15.80 -11.23 -3.91
C GLU A 367 15.88 -10.23 -5.07
N GLN A 368 15.91 -10.70 -6.31
CA GLN A 368 16.18 -9.89 -7.50
C GLN A 368 15.32 -8.63 -7.63
N ASN A 369 14.01 -8.78 -7.42
CA ASN A 369 13.09 -7.64 -7.53
C ASN A 369 13.23 -6.69 -6.34
N LEU A 370 13.37 -7.22 -5.12
CA LEU A 370 13.54 -6.43 -3.91
C LEU A 370 14.83 -5.62 -3.93
N ILE A 371 15.93 -6.17 -4.47
CA ILE A 371 17.18 -5.44 -4.72
C ILE A 371 16.92 -4.25 -5.65
N LYS A 372 16.28 -4.50 -6.81
CA LYS A 372 15.96 -3.46 -7.78
C LYS A 372 15.07 -2.37 -7.18
N PHE A 373 14.09 -2.74 -6.36
CA PHE A 373 13.18 -1.76 -5.72
C PHE A 373 13.93 -0.91 -4.70
N ALA A 374 14.83 -1.51 -3.93
CA ALA A 374 15.66 -0.80 -2.97
C ALA A 374 16.62 0.18 -3.66
N GLU A 375 17.27 -0.22 -4.76
CA GLU A 375 18.16 0.62 -5.54
C GLU A 375 17.45 1.79 -6.25
N ARG A 376 16.17 1.61 -6.58
CA ARG A 376 15.35 2.63 -7.25
C ARG A 376 14.48 3.46 -6.32
N ILE A 377 14.65 3.34 -5.00
CA ILE A 377 13.76 4.01 -4.05
C ILE A 377 13.77 5.54 -4.19
N GLU A 378 14.85 6.12 -4.71
CA GLU A 378 14.97 7.55 -4.96
C GLU A 378 14.19 8.03 -6.20
N GLN A 379 13.78 7.10 -7.06
CA GLN A 379 12.90 7.39 -8.18
C GLN A 379 11.44 7.43 -7.67
N ASP A 380 10.80 8.58 -7.76
CA ASP A 380 9.41 8.73 -7.31
C ASP A 380 8.44 7.90 -8.15
N ILE A 381 8.64 7.88 -9.47
CA ILE A 381 7.97 6.97 -10.41
C ILE A 381 9.08 6.19 -11.10
N PRO A 382 9.15 4.86 -10.94
CA PRO A 382 10.13 4.04 -11.67
C PRO A 382 9.94 4.15 -13.18
N GLU A 383 11.02 4.26 -13.94
CA GLU A 383 10.97 4.39 -15.41
C GLU A 383 10.09 3.33 -16.07
N SER A 384 10.16 2.08 -15.57
CA SER A 384 9.32 0.98 -16.06
C SER A 384 7.81 1.16 -15.79
N CYS A 385 7.43 2.11 -14.93
CA CYS A 385 6.05 2.36 -14.52
C CYS A 385 5.57 3.74 -15.00
N MET A 386 6.42 4.52 -15.65
CA MET A 386 6.08 5.87 -16.13
C MET A 386 5.06 5.86 -17.28
N PHE A 387 5.02 4.77 -18.02
CA PHE A 387 4.27 4.70 -19.27
C PHE A 387 3.11 3.73 -19.13
N ALA A 388 1.90 4.17 -19.46
CA ALA A 388 0.77 3.29 -19.67
C ALA A 388 0.92 2.60 -21.04
N LYS A 389 0.56 1.31 -21.12
CA LYS A 389 0.42 0.65 -22.40
C LYS A 389 -0.77 1.26 -23.14
N MET A 390 -0.48 2.01 -24.20
CA MET A 390 -1.49 2.44 -25.13
C MET A 390 -1.98 1.20 -25.89
N ILE A 391 -3.15 0.70 -25.54
CA ILE A 391 -3.75 -0.46 -26.20
C ILE A 391 -4.28 0.02 -27.54
N SER A 392 -3.62 -0.34 -28.64
CA SER A 392 -4.19 -0.21 -29.97
C SER A 392 -5.26 -1.30 -30.14
N GLN A 393 -6.34 -1.01 -30.87
CA GLN A 393 -7.44 -1.96 -31.14
C GLN A 393 -6.98 -3.29 -31.77
N VAL A 394 -5.74 -3.37 -32.24
CA VAL A 394 -5.13 -4.55 -32.88
C VAL A 394 -4.62 -5.58 -31.83
N ASP A 395 -4.40 -5.16 -30.57
CA ASP A 395 -3.80 -6.01 -29.54
C ASP A 395 -4.84 -6.77 -28.67
N LEU A 396 -6.11 -6.72 -29.00
CA LEU A 396 -7.19 -7.25 -28.14
C LEU A 396 -7.40 -8.76 -28.18
N GLU A 397 -6.77 -9.51 -29.08
CA GLU A 397 -7.12 -10.92 -29.23
C GLU A 397 -6.32 -11.95 -28.41
N PRO A 398 -5.04 -11.83 -28.05
CA PRO A 398 -4.39 -12.92 -27.30
C PRO A 398 -4.22 -12.68 -25.78
N TYR A 399 -4.47 -11.47 -25.29
CA TYR A 399 -4.10 -11.09 -23.92
C TYR A 399 -5.09 -11.55 -22.84
N THR A 400 -6.31 -11.88 -23.22
CA THR A 400 -7.40 -12.20 -22.30
C THR A 400 -7.28 -13.55 -21.58
N GLN A 401 -6.45 -14.48 -22.03
CA GLN A 401 -6.35 -15.80 -21.39
C GLN A 401 -5.13 -15.97 -20.49
N ARG A 402 -3.98 -15.33 -20.76
CA ARG A 402 -2.77 -15.50 -19.92
C ARG A 402 -2.73 -14.60 -18.70
N ASN A 403 -3.20 -13.37 -18.79
CA ASN A 403 -3.25 -12.46 -17.64
C ASN A 403 -4.43 -12.72 -16.72
N LYS A 404 -5.56 -13.26 -17.22
CA LYS A 404 -6.66 -13.70 -16.36
C LYS A 404 -6.26 -14.78 -15.36
N LEU A 405 -5.27 -15.62 -15.66
CA LEU A 405 -4.78 -16.65 -14.74
C LEU A 405 -3.84 -16.10 -13.66
N SER A 406 -3.00 -15.12 -13.95
CA SER A 406 -2.12 -14.50 -12.95
C SER A 406 -2.83 -13.41 -12.11
N GLU A 407 -3.72 -12.64 -12.72
CA GLU A 407 -4.60 -11.71 -12.01
C GLU A 407 -5.68 -12.45 -11.22
N LYS A 408 -6.23 -13.52 -11.75
CA LYS A 408 -7.21 -14.34 -11.04
C LYS A 408 -6.60 -14.96 -9.79
N ASN A 409 -5.36 -15.46 -9.85
CA ASN A 409 -4.66 -15.97 -8.68
C ASN A 409 -4.26 -14.86 -7.69
N PHE A 410 -3.89 -13.66 -8.15
CA PHE A 410 -3.55 -12.53 -7.30
C PHE A 410 -4.79 -11.83 -6.73
N LEU A 411 -5.85 -11.67 -7.53
CA LEU A 411 -7.14 -11.15 -7.10
C LEU A 411 -7.92 -12.18 -6.29
N GLU A 412 -7.84 -13.46 -6.59
CA GLU A 412 -8.40 -14.52 -5.74
C GLU A 412 -7.66 -14.62 -4.40
N GLU A 413 -6.33 -14.41 -4.32
CA GLU A 413 -5.62 -14.27 -3.04
C GLU A 413 -5.99 -12.97 -2.30
N LEU A 414 -6.21 -11.86 -3.00
CA LEU A 414 -6.71 -10.61 -2.41
C LEU A 414 -8.23 -10.63 -2.20
N GLU A 415 -9.04 -11.13 -3.14
CA GLU A 415 -10.49 -11.23 -3.01
C GLU A 415 -10.92 -12.32 -2.02
N HIS A 416 -10.20 -13.44 -1.91
CA HIS A 416 -10.34 -14.33 -0.76
C HIS A 416 -9.91 -13.65 0.56
N SER A 417 -9.02 -12.67 0.51
CA SER A 417 -8.66 -11.82 1.65
C SER A 417 -9.77 -10.83 2.02
N TYR A 418 -10.49 -10.24 1.03
CA TYR A 418 -11.50 -9.21 1.25
C TYR A 418 -12.96 -9.72 1.18
N ALA A 419 -13.26 -10.70 0.36
CA ALA A 419 -14.62 -11.23 0.20
C ALA A 419 -15.10 -12.07 1.40
N ASN A 420 -14.18 -12.67 2.18
CA ASN A 420 -14.53 -13.38 3.41
C ASN A 420 -14.89 -12.46 4.59
N LEU A 421 -14.75 -11.15 4.45
CA LEU A 421 -15.17 -10.18 5.48
C LEU A 421 -16.69 -9.87 5.47
N ILE A 422 -17.45 -10.34 4.48
CA ILE A 422 -18.87 -9.94 4.33
C ILE A 422 -19.88 -11.09 4.49
N TRP A 423 -19.48 -12.36 4.34
CA TRP A 423 -20.43 -13.50 4.41
C TRP A 423 -19.84 -14.73 5.08
N SER A 424 -19.90 -14.82 6.40
CA SER A 424 -19.74 -16.07 7.13
C SER A 424 -21.06 -16.48 7.77
N ASN A 425 -21.90 -17.12 6.99
CA ASN A 425 -22.87 -18.10 7.51
C ASN A 425 -23.16 -19.09 6.40
N THR A 426 -22.30 -20.07 6.20
CA THR A 426 -22.65 -21.42 5.74
C THR A 426 -21.44 -22.35 5.90
N THR A 427 -21.61 -23.28 6.83
CA THR A 427 -21.06 -24.65 6.92
C THR A 427 -19.66 -24.93 6.37
N ALA A 428 -18.77 -25.14 7.35
CA ALA A 428 -17.53 -25.90 7.16
C ALA A 428 -17.80 -27.23 6.44
N ASN A 429 -17.06 -27.47 5.34
CA ASN A 429 -16.53 -28.79 5.05
C ASN A 429 -15.53 -28.70 3.87
N ASN A 430 -14.37 -29.28 4.12
CA ASN A 430 -13.34 -29.66 3.15
C ASN A 430 -12.48 -28.57 2.52
N CYS A 431 -11.62 -27.93 3.32
CA CYS A 431 -10.30 -27.52 2.84
C CYS A 431 -9.27 -28.56 3.31
N ASN A 432 -8.78 -29.32 2.38
CA ASN A 432 -7.69 -30.26 2.56
C ASN A 432 -6.44 -29.52 3.03
N PRO A 433 -5.85 -29.77 4.20
CA PRO A 433 -4.67 -29.06 4.68
C PRO A 433 -3.36 -29.55 4.03
N ASN A 434 -3.44 -30.42 3.04
CA ASN A 434 -2.30 -30.96 2.33
C ASN A 434 -2.14 -30.30 0.95
N GLY A 435 -1.75 -29.02 0.92
CA GLY A 435 -0.87 -28.56 -0.11
C GLY A 435 0.48 -29.23 0.15
N GLN A 436 0.70 -30.41 -0.44
CA GLN A 436 1.98 -31.08 -0.42
C GLN A 436 3.05 -30.11 -0.90
N LEU A 437 3.88 -29.62 0.04
CA LEU A 437 5.26 -29.30 -0.26
C LEU A 437 5.81 -30.56 -0.92
N SER A 438 6.26 -30.45 -2.17
CA SER A 438 7.00 -31.51 -2.81
C SER A 438 8.11 -31.90 -1.86
N GLU A 439 8.14 -33.15 -1.49
CA GLU A 439 9.13 -33.74 -0.63
C GLU A 439 10.54 -33.33 -1.12
N PHE A 440 11.34 -32.77 -0.17
CA PHE A 440 12.79 -32.85 -0.14
C PHE A 440 13.65 -31.92 -1.00
N ASP A 441 13.41 -30.60 -0.96
CA ASP A 441 14.53 -29.67 -1.12
C ASP A 441 14.91 -29.12 0.26
N GLU A 442 15.93 -29.71 0.89
CA GLU A 442 16.45 -29.19 2.17
C GLU A 442 17.36 -27.99 1.89
N LEU A 443 16.91 -26.80 2.27
CA LEU A 443 17.70 -25.57 2.20
C LEU A 443 18.52 -25.41 3.48
N ARG A 444 19.84 -25.44 3.35
CA ARG A 444 20.79 -25.10 4.42
C ARG A 444 21.44 -23.76 4.16
N LEU A 445 21.49 -22.91 5.17
CA LEU A 445 22.08 -21.58 5.11
C LEU A 445 23.48 -21.57 5.72
N GLY A 446 24.38 -20.83 5.10
CA GLY A 446 25.73 -20.57 5.59
C GLY A 446 25.82 -19.23 6.33
N THR A 447 26.83 -18.43 6.02
CA THR A 447 27.06 -17.14 6.67
C THR A 447 26.21 -16.03 6.05
N PHE A 448 25.47 -15.30 6.89
CA PHE A 448 24.70 -14.16 6.43
C PHE A 448 25.58 -12.91 6.24
N LYS A 449 25.30 -12.17 5.18
CA LYS A 449 25.88 -10.86 4.87
C LYS A 449 24.78 -9.80 4.66
N GLN A 450 25.15 -8.54 4.85
CA GLN A 450 24.23 -7.41 4.77
C GLN A 450 24.77 -6.35 3.83
N ARG A 451 23.85 -5.74 3.03
CA ARG A 451 24.11 -4.53 2.26
C ARG A 451 23.12 -3.46 2.71
N VAL A 452 23.65 -2.34 3.18
CA VAL A 452 22.83 -1.19 3.59
C VAL A 452 22.75 -0.19 2.46
N ILE A 453 21.52 0.15 2.05
CA ILE A 453 21.23 1.21 1.10
C ILE A 453 20.63 2.37 1.89
N SER A 454 21.35 3.50 1.95
CA SER A 454 20.85 4.72 2.55
C SER A 454 20.39 5.64 1.41
N ALA A 455 19.08 5.81 1.28
CA ALA A 455 18.48 6.66 0.28
C ALA A 455 18.44 8.12 0.74
N PHE A 456 18.50 9.05 -0.20
CA PHE A 456 18.39 10.50 0.03
C PHE A 456 19.45 11.06 1.01
N LEU A 457 20.67 10.56 0.93
CA LEU A 457 21.78 11.19 1.62
C LEU A 457 22.02 12.59 0.99
N ALA A 458 22.02 13.60 1.84
CA ALA A 458 22.30 14.99 1.45
C ALA A 458 23.79 15.17 1.12
#